data_af6593ee4c15103c18ce239604cc7cb2
#
_entry.id   af6593ee4c15103c18ce239604cc7cb2
#
_cell.length_a   1.000
_cell.length_b   1.000
_cell.length_c   1.000
_cell.angle_alpha   90.00
_cell.angle_beta   90.00
_cell.angle_gamma   90.00
#
_symmetry.space_group_name_H-M   'P 1'
#
loop_
_entity.id
_entity.type
_entity.pdbx_description
1 polymer ?
#
loop_
_entity_poly.entity_id
_entity_poly.type
_entity_poly.pdbx_seq_one_letter_code
_entity_poly.pdbx_strand_id
1 'polypeptide(L)'
;MRPTYHGTRSSIKYKSEWMTVYEDWVSEEDGRTIGMFNRIEVLDAVIVVPILQDNSLLMVENYRHGVGTNLLELPGGFITENELETDAGRRELL
;
A
#
# COMPACT_ATOMS: atom_id res chain seq x y z
N MET A 1 -8.06 -7.25 -29.11
CA MET A 1 -8.41 -7.97 -27.86
C MET A 1 -7.29 -7.84 -26.88
N ARG A 2 -7.62 -7.50 -25.63
CA ARG A 2 -6.61 -7.41 -24.58
C ARG A 2 -6.20 -8.80 -24.13
N PRO A 3 -4.90 -9.09 -24.01
CA PRO A 3 -4.48 -10.37 -23.45
C PRO A 3 -4.87 -10.49 -21.99
N THR A 4 -5.17 -11.70 -21.56
CA THR A 4 -5.46 -12.01 -20.17
C THR A 4 -4.23 -12.67 -19.54
N TYR A 5 -3.86 -12.21 -18.37
CA TYR A 5 -2.69 -12.69 -17.64
C TYR A 5 -3.12 -13.34 -16.34
N HIS A 6 -2.34 -14.30 -15.88
CA HIS A 6 -2.55 -14.92 -14.57
C HIS A 6 -1.23 -15.38 -13.99
N GLY A 7 -1.18 -15.44 -12.66
CA GLY A 7 -0.04 -15.97 -11.94
C GLY A 7 -0.09 -17.49 -11.92
N THR A 8 1.02 -18.13 -12.29
CA THR A 8 1.12 -19.59 -12.32
C THR A 8 1.91 -20.16 -11.16
N ARG A 9 2.83 -19.36 -10.59
CA ARG A 9 3.67 -19.79 -9.48
C ARG A 9 4.07 -18.56 -8.65
N SER A 10 4.01 -18.70 -7.34
CA SER A 10 4.40 -17.65 -6.39
C SER A 10 5.37 -18.22 -5.38
N SER A 11 6.37 -17.44 -5.02
CA SER A 11 7.24 -17.79 -3.90
C SER A 11 7.54 -16.53 -3.07
N ILE A 12 7.64 -16.71 -1.76
CA ILE A 12 7.98 -15.63 -0.84
C ILE A 12 9.49 -15.49 -0.83
N LYS A 13 9.98 -14.27 -1.09
CA LYS A 13 11.41 -13.95 -1.09
C LYS A 13 11.85 -13.21 0.16
N TYR A 14 10.94 -12.45 0.76
CA TYR A 14 11.21 -11.74 2.01
C TYR A 14 9.91 -11.52 2.73
N LYS A 15 9.93 -11.69 4.03
CA LYS A 15 8.76 -11.42 4.87
C LYS A 15 9.20 -10.78 6.17
N SER A 16 8.54 -9.69 6.52
CA SER A 16 8.70 -9.03 7.80
C SER A 16 7.31 -8.82 8.41
N GLU A 17 7.29 -8.24 9.59
CA GLU A 17 6.06 -7.80 10.22
C GLU A 17 5.27 -6.80 9.36
N TRP A 18 5.98 -6.04 8.50
CA TRP A 18 5.42 -4.92 7.76
C TRP A 18 5.09 -5.23 6.31
N MET A 19 5.76 -6.19 5.71
CA MET A 19 5.60 -6.48 4.30
C MET A 19 5.96 -7.91 3.95
N THR A 20 5.39 -8.38 2.85
CA THR A 20 5.80 -9.63 2.20
C THR A 20 6.16 -9.32 0.76
N VAL A 21 7.31 -9.81 0.32
CA VAL A 21 7.75 -9.66 -1.07
C VAL A 21 7.69 -11.02 -1.75
N TYR A 22 7.00 -11.05 -2.88
CA TYR A 22 6.80 -12.28 -3.68
C TYR A 22 7.55 -12.18 -5.01
N GLU A 23 7.94 -13.32 -5.52
CA GLU A 23 8.23 -13.49 -6.93
C GLU A 23 7.07 -14.27 -7.55
N ASP A 24 6.41 -13.68 -8.52
CA ASP A 24 5.30 -14.29 -9.22
C ASP A 24 5.67 -14.53 -10.68
N TRP A 25 5.46 -15.74 -11.15
CA TRP A 25 5.57 -16.03 -12.57
C TRP A 25 4.21 -15.81 -13.21
N VAL A 26 4.21 -15.07 -14.31
CA VAL A 26 2.99 -14.63 -14.98
C VAL A 26 2.95 -15.20 -16.39
N SER A 27 1.79 -15.71 -16.78
CA SER A 27 1.57 -16.27 -18.11
C SER A 27 0.33 -15.65 -18.74
N GLU A 28 0.28 -15.67 -20.05
CA GLU A 28 -0.94 -15.38 -20.79
C GLU A 28 -1.88 -16.57 -20.72
N GLU A 29 -3.14 -16.34 -21.05
CA GLU A 29 -4.19 -17.35 -21.03
C GLU A 29 -3.87 -18.55 -21.92
N ASP A 30 -3.10 -18.33 -23.00
CA ASP A 30 -2.65 -19.37 -23.90
C ASP A 30 -1.52 -20.25 -23.34
N GLY A 31 -1.07 -19.96 -22.11
CA GLY A 31 -0.01 -20.71 -21.43
C GLY A 31 1.40 -20.18 -21.65
N ARG A 32 1.57 -19.15 -22.49
CA ARG A 32 2.89 -18.57 -22.73
C ARG A 32 3.36 -17.78 -21.51
N THR A 33 4.53 -18.12 -21.00
CA THR A 33 5.13 -17.39 -19.87
C THR A 33 5.63 -16.03 -20.31
N ILE A 34 5.18 -14.99 -19.63
CA ILE A 34 5.61 -13.60 -19.86
C ILE A 34 6.91 -13.34 -19.13
N GLY A 35 6.98 -13.73 -17.86
CA GLY A 35 8.15 -13.49 -17.03
C GLY A 35 7.86 -13.49 -15.55
N MET A 36 8.87 -13.06 -14.78
CA MET A 36 8.79 -12.98 -13.34
C MET A 36 8.56 -11.52 -12.94
N PHE A 37 7.62 -11.33 -12.02
CA PHE A 37 7.31 -10.02 -11.44
C PHE A 37 7.43 -10.07 -9.93
N ASN A 38 7.85 -8.98 -9.34
CA ASN A 38 7.80 -8.84 -7.89
C ASN A 38 6.48 -8.21 -7.48
N ARG A 39 5.90 -8.74 -6.41
CA ARG A 39 4.68 -8.21 -5.81
C ARG A 39 4.95 -7.97 -4.32
N ILE A 40 4.53 -6.82 -3.85
CA ILE A 40 4.69 -6.45 -2.44
C ILE A 40 3.32 -6.36 -1.82
N GLU A 41 3.13 -7.09 -0.72
CA GLU A 41 1.92 -7.05 0.07
C GLU A 41 2.20 -6.34 1.38
N VAL A 42 1.41 -5.31 1.67
CA VAL A 42 1.52 -4.50 2.89
C VAL A 42 0.14 -4.40 3.53
N LEU A 43 0.11 -3.90 4.76
CA LEU A 43 -1.15 -3.64 5.45
C LEU A 43 -1.95 -2.56 4.73
N ASP A 44 -3.27 -2.66 4.81
CA ASP A 44 -4.14 -1.61 4.32
C ASP A 44 -3.94 -0.33 5.12
N ALA A 45 -4.13 0.79 4.46
CA ALA A 45 -3.90 2.10 5.08
C ALA A 45 -5.00 3.08 4.70
N VAL A 46 -5.13 4.11 5.51
CA VAL A 46 -6.00 5.25 5.22
C VAL A 46 -5.18 6.51 5.16
N ILE A 47 -5.61 7.44 4.32
CA ILE A 47 -5.11 8.81 4.27
C ILE A 47 -6.32 9.71 4.48
N VAL A 48 -6.18 10.70 5.35
CA VAL A 48 -7.23 11.65 5.66
C VAL A 48 -6.90 12.98 5.00
N VAL A 49 -7.91 13.61 4.39
CA VAL A 49 -7.78 14.95 3.83
C VAL A 49 -8.59 15.90 4.71
N PRO A 50 -7.98 16.46 5.79
CA PRO A 50 -8.72 17.31 6.72
C PRO A 50 -8.79 18.73 6.14
N ILE A 51 -10.01 19.10 5.72
CA ILE A 51 -10.27 20.43 5.17
C ILE A 51 -10.84 21.29 6.28
N LEU A 52 -10.16 22.37 6.60
CA LEU A 52 -10.57 23.29 7.65
C LEU A 52 -11.60 24.29 7.12
N GLN A 53 -12.23 25.04 8.04
CA GLN A 53 -13.29 25.97 7.67
C GLN A 53 -12.85 27.07 6.71
N ASP A 54 -11.57 27.44 6.74
CA ASP A 54 -10.98 28.41 5.85
C ASP A 54 -10.46 27.80 4.53
N ASN A 55 -10.81 26.54 4.26
CA ASN A 55 -10.37 25.75 3.09
C ASN A 55 -8.89 25.41 3.08
N SER A 56 -8.17 25.57 4.20
CA SER A 56 -6.81 25.08 4.32
C SER A 56 -6.81 23.60 4.65
N LEU A 57 -5.68 22.95 4.42
CA LEU A 57 -5.49 21.54 4.75
C LEU A 57 -4.59 21.41 5.98
N LEU A 58 -4.98 20.53 6.89
CA LEU A 58 -4.10 20.16 7.99
C LEU A 58 -3.14 19.09 7.49
N MET A 59 -1.85 19.35 7.66
CA MET A 59 -0.80 18.41 7.26
C MET A 59 0.10 18.12 8.44
N VAL A 60 0.81 17.01 8.39
CA VAL A 60 1.72 16.59 9.44
C VAL A 60 3.11 16.37 8.88
N GLU A 61 4.12 16.56 9.71
CA GLU A 61 5.49 16.31 9.32
C GLU A 61 5.95 15.00 9.93
N ASN A 62 6.40 14.08 9.08
CA ASN A 62 6.85 12.75 9.50
C ASN A 62 8.21 12.43 8.88
N TYR A 63 9.05 11.77 9.67
CA TYR A 63 10.28 11.20 9.14
C TYR A 63 9.96 10.01 8.26
N ARG A 64 10.51 10.02 7.04
CA ARG A 64 10.37 8.90 6.08
C ARG A 64 11.74 8.33 5.78
N HIS A 65 12.00 7.18 6.36
CA HIS A 65 13.32 6.55 6.29
C HIS A 65 13.78 6.24 4.86
N GLY A 66 12.87 5.83 3.98
CA GLY A 66 13.22 5.54 2.60
C GLY A 66 13.72 6.74 1.81
N VAL A 67 13.34 7.95 2.23
CA VAL A 67 13.81 9.22 1.66
C VAL A 67 14.95 9.80 2.50
N GLY A 68 15.03 9.42 3.77
CA GLY A 68 16.06 9.90 4.69
C GLY A 68 15.81 11.27 5.26
N THR A 69 14.59 11.77 5.20
CA THR A 69 14.25 13.10 5.70
C THR A 69 12.79 13.16 6.14
N ASN A 70 12.42 14.27 6.78
CA ASN A 70 11.03 14.56 7.11
C ASN A 70 10.29 15.05 5.87
N LEU A 71 9.05 14.60 5.71
CA LEU A 71 8.16 15.04 4.66
C LEU A 71 6.88 15.61 5.26
N LEU A 72 6.33 16.60 4.57
CA LEU A 72 5.02 17.15 4.89
C LEU A 72 3.95 16.30 4.19
N GLU A 73 3.03 15.75 4.98
CA GLU A 73 2.09 14.74 4.50
C GLU A 73 0.69 14.98 5.05
N LEU A 74 -0.29 14.38 4.38
CA LEU A 74 -1.63 14.25 4.95
C LEU A 74 -1.57 13.21 6.09
N PRO A 75 -2.38 13.39 7.16
CA PRO A 75 -2.48 12.38 8.22
C PRO A 75 -2.91 11.04 7.67
N GLY A 76 -2.35 9.97 8.19
CA GLY A 76 -2.71 8.62 7.77
C GLY A 76 -1.97 7.56 8.56
N GLY A 77 -2.36 6.33 8.33
CA GLY A 77 -1.76 5.20 9.01
C GLY A 77 -2.42 3.90 8.60
N PHE A 78 -1.95 2.82 9.18
CA PHE A 78 -2.44 1.49 8.88
C PHE A 78 -3.82 1.26 9.51
N ILE A 79 -4.64 0.49 8.81
CA ILE A 79 -5.92 0.00 9.35
C ILE A 79 -5.63 -1.24 10.16
N THR A 80 -6.10 -1.28 11.41
CA THR A 80 -5.94 -2.46 12.25
C THR A 80 -6.99 -3.51 11.88
N GLU A 81 -6.72 -4.76 12.26
CA GLU A 81 -7.61 -5.87 11.98
C GLU A 81 -9.00 -5.61 12.55
N ASN A 82 -10.03 -5.84 11.72
CA ASN A 82 -11.45 -5.63 12.06
C ASN A 82 -11.86 -4.17 12.31
N GLU A 83 -10.98 -3.22 12.00
CA GLU A 83 -11.30 -1.80 12.09
C GLU A 83 -11.95 -1.32 10.80
N LEU A 84 -12.99 -0.49 10.91
CA LEU A 84 -13.57 0.16 9.74
C LEU A 84 -12.65 1.28 9.25
N GLU A 85 -12.65 1.49 7.94
CA GLU A 85 -11.82 2.52 7.31
C GLU A 85 -12.07 3.91 7.89
N THR A 86 -13.34 4.25 8.12
CA THR A 86 -13.73 5.55 8.70
C THR A 86 -13.25 5.70 10.14
N ASP A 87 -13.26 4.62 10.91
CA ASP A 87 -12.77 4.63 12.29
C ASP A 87 -11.25 4.78 12.33
N ALA A 88 -10.54 4.11 11.41
CA ALA A 88 -9.09 4.28 11.27
C ALA A 88 -8.75 5.74 10.94
N GLY A 89 -9.48 6.35 10.01
CA GLY A 89 -9.27 7.74 9.64
C GLY A 89 -9.47 8.69 10.81
N ARG A 90 -10.51 8.49 11.61
CA ARG A 90 -10.76 9.31 12.81
C ARG A 90 -9.66 9.13 13.83
N ARG A 91 -9.20 7.91 14.05
CA ARG A 91 -8.12 7.63 14.99
C ARG A 91 -6.84 8.34 14.60
N GLU A 92 -6.50 8.37 13.31
CA GLU A 92 -5.29 9.01 12.81
C GLU A 92 -5.35 10.55 12.92
N LEU A 93 -6.54 11.15 12.99
CA LEU A 93 -6.70 12.58 13.20
C LEU A 93 -6.55 13.00 14.68
N LEU A 94 -6.72 12.07 15.58
CA LEU A 94 -6.60 12.34 17.02
C LEU A 94 -5.19 12.08 17.48
#